data_fced085a201a21995dad415d39f6f647
#
_entry.id   fced085a201a21995dad415d39f6f647
#
_cell.length_a   1.000
_cell.length_b   1.000
_cell.length_c   1.000
_cell.angle_alpha   90.00
_cell.angle_beta   90.00
_cell.angle_gamma   90.00
#
_symmetry.space_group_name_H-M   'P 1'
#
loop_
_entity.id
_entity.type
_entity.pdbx_description
1 polymer ?
#
loop_
_entity_poly.entity_id
_entity_poly.type
_entity_poly.pdbx_seq_one_letter_code
_entity_poly.pdbx_strand_id
1 'polypeptide(L)'
;MTRVFARTLSRKKIMSNDGKLIGTLKNIRVDFDSGQVLEMLVHPDQTFDTSNYDMEDDKILKISFEAVKDIKDYIVVDRFAARR
;
A
#
# COMPACT_ATOMS: atom_id res chain seq x y z
N MET A 1 10.96 -12.25 1.05
CA MET A 1 11.11 -10.79 0.90
C MET A 1 12.11 -10.25 1.91
N THR A 2 12.89 -9.31 1.50
CA THR A 2 13.85 -8.65 2.38
C THR A 2 13.12 -7.89 3.49
N ARG A 3 13.77 -7.80 4.65
CA ARG A 3 13.22 -7.05 5.77
C ARG A 3 13.04 -5.58 5.39
N VAL A 4 11.87 -5.03 5.69
CA VAL A 4 11.53 -3.65 5.37
C VAL A 4 11.20 -2.92 6.67
N PHE A 5 11.80 -1.75 6.88
CA PHE A 5 11.56 -0.94 8.05
C PHE A 5 10.39 0.03 7.80
N ALA A 6 9.51 0.14 8.80
CA ALA A 6 8.34 1.01 8.71
C ALA A 6 8.70 2.46 8.38
N ARG A 7 9.76 2.95 8.99
CA ARG A 7 10.27 4.30 8.77
C ARG A 7 10.62 4.57 7.31
N THR A 8 11.19 3.56 6.63
CA THR A 8 11.57 3.66 5.23
C THR A 8 10.37 3.81 4.32
N LEU A 9 9.23 3.21 4.71
CA LEU A 9 8.01 3.21 3.91
C LEU A 9 7.13 4.44 4.17
N SER A 10 7.35 5.14 5.28
CA SER A 10 6.49 6.23 5.71
C SER A 10 6.42 7.35 4.67
N ARG A 11 5.20 7.77 4.35
CA ARG A 11 4.90 8.86 3.42
C ARG A 11 5.32 8.63 1.97
N LYS A 12 5.72 7.40 1.63
CA LYS A 12 6.00 7.09 0.23
C LYS A 12 4.71 7.11 -0.58
N LYS A 13 4.84 7.52 -1.83
CA LYS A 13 3.73 7.42 -2.76
C LYS A 13 3.58 5.99 -3.24
N ILE A 14 2.34 5.60 -3.53
CA ILE A 14 2.01 4.25 -3.98
C ILE A 14 1.49 4.35 -5.40
N MET A 15 2.14 3.64 -6.30
CA MET A 15 1.82 3.61 -7.73
C MET A 15 1.39 2.21 -8.13
N SER A 16 0.48 2.11 -9.06
CA SER A 16 0.18 0.82 -9.66
C SER A 16 1.23 0.46 -10.70
N ASN A 17 1.30 -0.83 -11.04
CA ASN A 17 2.25 -1.32 -12.03
C ASN A 17 1.99 -0.77 -13.44
N ASP A 18 0.83 -0.19 -13.68
CA ASP A 18 0.52 0.49 -14.94
C ASP A 18 0.74 2.02 -14.88
N GLY A 19 1.40 2.49 -13.83
CA GLY A 19 1.83 3.89 -13.73
C GLY A 19 0.83 4.86 -13.15
N LYS A 20 -0.27 4.39 -12.56
CA LYS A 20 -1.26 5.27 -11.94
C LYS A 20 -0.93 5.53 -10.49
N LEU A 21 -1.10 6.77 -10.05
CA LEU A 21 -0.94 7.12 -8.65
C LEU A 21 -2.14 6.62 -7.85
N ILE A 22 -1.89 5.78 -6.86
CA ILE A 22 -2.92 5.26 -5.98
C ILE A 22 -3.12 6.18 -4.78
N GLY A 23 -2.03 6.59 -4.15
CA GLY A 23 -2.11 7.47 -3.00
C GLY A 23 -0.78 7.58 -2.28
N THR A 24 -0.87 7.91 -1.00
CA THR A 24 0.30 8.10 -0.14
C THR A 24 0.18 7.19 1.07
N LEU A 25 1.26 6.50 1.41
CA LEU A 25 1.27 5.60 2.55
C LEU A 25 1.08 6.40 3.84
N LYS A 26 0.07 6.02 4.62
CA LYS A 26 -0.18 6.60 5.92
C LYS A 26 0.44 5.78 7.04
N ASN A 27 0.26 4.46 6.98
CA ASN A 27 0.70 3.57 8.02
C ASN A 27 0.79 2.15 7.48
N ILE A 28 1.38 1.25 8.26
CA ILE A 28 1.44 -0.16 7.93
C ILE A 28 0.90 -0.97 9.11
N ARG A 29 0.41 -2.16 8.81
CA ARG A 29 0.02 -3.14 9.82
C ARG A 29 1.04 -4.26 9.81
N VAL A 30 1.53 -4.61 10.99
CA VAL A 30 2.65 -5.53 11.16
C VAL A 30 2.22 -6.69 12.05
N ASP A 31 2.68 -7.89 11.71
CA ASP A 31 2.56 -9.05 12.59
C ASP A 31 3.63 -8.94 13.67
N PHE A 32 3.21 -8.83 14.93
CA PHE A 32 4.14 -8.66 16.04
C PHE A 32 5.03 -9.88 16.28
N ASP A 33 4.55 -11.06 15.95
CA ASP A 33 5.33 -12.28 16.17
C ASP A 33 6.46 -12.44 15.16
N SER A 34 6.17 -12.18 13.89
CA SER A 34 7.15 -12.37 12.81
C SER A 34 7.85 -11.08 12.39
N GLY A 35 7.27 -9.91 12.71
CA GLY A 35 7.76 -8.64 12.24
C GLY A 35 7.43 -8.35 10.78
N GLN A 36 6.63 -9.19 10.15
CA GLN A 36 6.28 -9.01 8.73
C GLN A 36 5.22 -7.93 8.56
N VAL A 37 5.36 -7.16 7.48
CA VAL A 37 4.33 -6.20 7.09
C VAL A 37 3.19 -6.97 6.44
N LEU A 38 2.00 -6.80 6.98
CA LEU A 38 0.80 -7.51 6.49
C LEU A 38 0.06 -6.70 5.45
N GLU A 39 -0.13 -5.41 5.70
CA GLU A 39 -0.88 -4.55 4.79
C GLU A 39 -0.50 -3.10 4.99
N MET A 40 -0.85 -2.30 4.00
CA MET A 40 -0.60 -0.87 3.98
C MET A 40 -1.92 -0.12 4.14
N LEU A 41 -1.89 0.94 4.94
CA LEU A 41 -2.99 1.88 5.08
C LEU A 41 -2.63 3.13 4.30
N VAL A 42 -3.45 3.48 3.33
CA VAL A 42 -3.12 4.45 2.29
C VAL A 42 -4.16 5.57 2.25
N HIS A 43 -3.68 6.81 2.19
CA HIS A 43 -4.53 7.93 1.81
C HIS A 43 -4.68 7.92 0.30
N PRO A 44 -5.85 7.54 -0.25
CA PRO A 44 -5.99 7.48 -1.71
C PRO A 44 -5.93 8.86 -2.32
N ASP A 45 -5.34 8.92 -3.52
CA ASP A 45 -5.35 10.14 -4.30
C ASP A 45 -6.79 10.49 -4.71
N GLN A 46 -7.09 11.77 -4.84
CA GLN A 46 -8.45 12.22 -5.17
C GLN A 46 -8.94 11.67 -6.51
N THR A 47 -8.02 11.41 -7.41
CA THR A 47 -8.36 10.90 -8.75
C THR A 47 -8.46 9.37 -8.81
N PHE A 48 -8.12 8.68 -7.72
CA PHE A 48 -8.11 7.22 -7.71
C PHE A 48 -9.47 6.66 -7.32
N ASP A 49 -9.98 5.74 -8.14
CA ASP A 49 -11.25 5.05 -7.87
C ASP A 49 -11.02 3.91 -6.88
N THR A 50 -11.60 4.02 -5.70
CA THR A 50 -11.44 3.04 -4.62
C THR A 50 -12.52 1.98 -4.59
N SER A 51 -13.44 1.97 -5.55
CA SER A 51 -14.65 1.12 -5.49
C SER A 51 -14.35 -0.37 -5.46
N ASN A 52 -13.22 -0.80 -6.00
CA ASN A 52 -12.81 -2.21 -6.05
C ASN A 52 -11.82 -2.60 -4.97
N TYR A 53 -11.63 -1.76 -3.98
CA TYR A 53 -10.60 -1.97 -2.95
C TYR A 53 -11.22 -1.98 -1.57
N ASP A 54 -10.55 -2.65 -0.63
CA ASP A 54 -10.95 -2.63 0.77
C ASP A 54 -10.62 -1.29 1.39
N MET A 55 -11.54 -0.76 2.18
CA MET A 55 -11.34 0.47 2.92
C MET A 55 -11.32 0.18 4.42
N GLU A 56 -10.34 0.76 5.11
CA GLU A 56 -10.30 0.68 6.57
C GLU A 56 -11.41 1.55 7.17
N ASP A 57 -11.60 2.73 6.59
CA ASP A 57 -12.70 3.63 6.91
C ASP A 57 -13.00 4.47 5.65
N ASP A 58 -13.81 5.51 5.77
CA ASP A 58 -14.23 6.31 4.62
C ASP A 58 -13.07 6.99 3.88
N LYS A 59 -11.91 7.10 4.51
CA LYS A 59 -10.78 7.87 3.97
C LYS A 59 -9.50 7.07 3.80
N ILE A 60 -9.45 5.84 4.28
CA ILE A 60 -8.21 5.06 4.30
C ILE A 60 -8.41 3.77 3.50
N LEU A 61 -7.58 3.62 2.49
CA LEU A 61 -7.53 2.45 1.62
C LEU A 61 -6.61 1.40 2.24
N LYS A 62 -7.01 0.15 2.16
CA LYS A 62 -6.25 -0.98 2.71
C LYS A 62 -5.74 -1.85 1.56
N ILE A 63 -4.43 -2.01 1.48
CA ILE A 63 -3.79 -2.82 0.43
C ILE A 63 -2.89 -3.86 1.08
N SER A 64 -3.09 -5.13 0.72
CA SER A 64 -2.24 -6.22 1.19
C SER A 64 -0.81 -6.01 0.72
N PHE A 65 0.15 -6.26 1.61
CA PHE A 65 1.56 -6.15 1.26
C PHE A 65 1.98 -7.20 0.21
N GLU A 66 1.20 -8.26 0.05
CA GLU A 66 1.43 -9.25 -1.00
C GLU A 66 1.29 -8.67 -2.41
N ALA A 67 0.57 -7.55 -2.54
CA ALA A 67 0.43 -6.87 -3.83
C ALA A 67 1.65 -6.04 -4.21
N VAL A 68 2.60 -5.84 -3.29
CA VAL A 68 3.79 -5.01 -3.55
C VAL A 68 4.72 -5.74 -4.52
N LYS A 69 5.07 -5.05 -5.60
CA LYS A 69 6.00 -5.56 -6.61
C LYS A 69 7.41 -5.04 -6.41
N ASP A 70 7.53 -3.79 -5.98
CA ASP A 70 8.84 -3.16 -5.83
C ASP A 70 8.73 -1.98 -4.88
N ILE A 71 9.85 -1.64 -4.25
CA ILE A 71 9.95 -0.49 -3.35
C ILE A 71 11.18 0.31 -3.79
N LYS A 72 10.90 1.51 -4.28
CA LYS A 72 11.93 2.45 -4.73
C LYS A 72 11.67 3.79 -4.04
N ASP A 73 11.80 4.89 -4.75
CA ASP A 73 11.36 6.19 -4.25
C ASP A 73 9.85 6.20 -4.01
N TYR A 74 9.15 5.29 -4.67
CA TYR A 74 7.73 5.03 -4.47
C TYR A 74 7.52 3.52 -4.39
N ILE A 75 6.35 3.12 -3.89
CA ILE A 75 5.99 1.70 -3.76
C ILE A 75 5.14 1.32 -4.97
N VAL A 76 5.57 0.28 -5.68
CA VAL A 76 4.83 -0.23 -6.84
C VAL A 76 4.01 -1.44 -6.42
N VAL A 77 2.71 -1.41 -6.71
CA VAL A 77 1.81 -2.52 -6.41
C VAL A 77 1.18 -3.06 -7.69
N ASP A 78 0.88 -4.36 -7.67
CA ASP A 78 0.09 -4.97 -8.72
C ASP A 78 -1.37 -4.56 -8.52
N ARG A 79 -1.91 -3.84 -9.47
CA ARG A 79 -3.25 -3.29 -9.40
C ARG A 79 -4.31 -4.37 -9.19
N PHE A 80 -4.17 -5.51 -9.83
CA PHE A 80 -5.15 -6.60 -9.72
C PHE A 80 -5.00 -7.35 -8.40
N ALA A 81 -3.78 -7.56 -7.93
CA ALA A 81 -3.55 -8.20 -6.65
C ALA A 81 -3.97 -7.31 -5.48
N ALA A 82 -3.96 -5.99 -5.66
CA ALA A 82 -4.36 -5.04 -4.62
C ALA A 82 -5.87 -4.95 -4.45
N ARG A 83 -6.66 -5.37 -5.45
CA ARG A 83 -8.11 -5.40 -5.36
C ARG A 83 -8.58 -6.46 -4.40
N ARG A 84 -9.73 -6.22 -3.80
CA ARG A 84 -10.36 -7.24 -2.96
C ARG A 84 -11.05 -8.30 -3.83
#